data_504c1d135faa64e0acce6ff4752e78ba
#
_entry.id   504c1d135faa64e0acce6ff4752e78ba
#
_cell.length_a   1.000
_cell.length_b   1.000
_cell.length_c   1.000
_cell.angle_alpha   90.00
_cell.angle_beta   90.00
_cell.angle_gamma   90.00
#
_symmetry.space_group_name_H-M   'P 1'
#
loop_
_entity.id
_entity.type
_entity.pdbx_description
1 polymer ?
#
loop_
_entity_poly.entity_id
_entity_poly.type
_entity_poly.pdbx_seq_one_letter_code
_entity_poly.pdbx_strand_id
1 'polypeptide(L)'
;MAIPVQGERWHRDLLVFAVLCTLWSAVLIFRVVTRDPFSSQAYPLQDVFLGVKFYGRVAHITMAIQAIIYGALGIGILLHQRWGLILGLLYFAQVVIGHVIFFVTNFNVPSQAVHVKITAIEGPIVFLILLYLWIRSRPLLVHTSR
;
A
#
# COMPACT_ATOMS: atom_id res chain seq x y z
N MET A 1 32.89 4.57 -19.61
CA MET A 1 33.28 3.76 -18.44
C MET A 1 32.53 4.35 -17.23
N ALA A 2 31.39 3.81 -16.85
CA ALA A 2 30.58 4.33 -15.75
C ALA A 2 31.24 3.89 -14.43
N ILE A 3 31.68 4.87 -13.62
CA ILE A 3 32.18 4.65 -12.27
C ILE A 3 31.02 4.06 -11.46
N PRO A 4 31.15 2.86 -10.89
CA PRO A 4 30.13 2.36 -9.98
C PRO A 4 30.08 3.30 -8.79
N VAL A 5 28.97 4.01 -8.64
CA VAL A 5 28.68 4.83 -7.47
C VAL A 5 28.74 3.90 -6.26
N GLN A 6 29.75 4.12 -5.40
CA GLN A 6 29.97 3.35 -4.18
C GLN A 6 28.67 3.23 -3.41
N GLY A 7 28.17 2.01 -3.36
CA GLY A 7 27.19 1.43 -2.52
C GLY A 7 26.33 2.37 -1.68
N GLU A 8 25.27 2.95 -2.27
CA GLU A 8 24.11 3.36 -1.48
C GLU A 8 23.67 2.10 -0.73
N ARG A 9 23.99 2.00 0.56
CA ARG A 9 23.61 0.86 1.39
C ARG A 9 22.09 0.89 1.57
N TRP A 10 21.42 0.15 0.74
CA TRP A 10 20.01 -0.14 0.95
C TRP A 10 19.87 -0.82 2.31
N HIS A 11 19.08 -0.22 3.18
CA HIS A 11 18.89 -0.74 4.53
C HIS A 11 18.16 -2.09 4.47
N ARG A 12 18.61 -3.04 5.27
CA ARG A 12 18.01 -4.39 5.32
C ARG A 12 16.52 -4.36 5.64
N ASP A 13 16.10 -3.38 6.44
CA ASP A 13 14.69 -3.16 6.79
C ASP A 13 13.82 -2.78 5.58
N LEU A 14 14.35 -2.01 4.61
CA LEU A 14 13.66 -1.74 3.34
C LEU A 14 13.49 -3.01 2.51
N LEU A 15 14.47 -3.91 2.52
CA LEU A 15 14.35 -5.18 1.81
C LEU A 15 13.29 -6.08 2.45
N VAL A 16 13.26 -6.14 3.79
CA VAL A 16 12.19 -6.86 4.52
C VAL A 16 10.81 -6.28 4.17
N PHE A 17 10.68 -4.96 4.19
CA PHE A 17 9.45 -4.28 3.79
C PHE A 17 9.04 -4.62 2.36
N ALA A 18 9.99 -4.64 1.42
CA ALA A 18 9.75 -5.00 0.03
C ALA A 18 9.26 -6.45 -0.14
N VAL A 19 9.87 -7.39 0.61
CA VAL A 19 9.41 -8.79 0.64
C VAL A 19 7.97 -8.87 1.16
N LEU A 20 7.65 -8.17 2.25
CA LEU A 20 6.28 -8.14 2.79
C LEU A 20 5.28 -7.58 1.78
N CYS A 21 5.64 -6.50 1.06
CA CYS A 21 4.79 -5.96 -0.01
C CYS A 21 4.57 -6.95 -1.16
N THR A 22 5.62 -7.66 -1.58
CA THR A 22 5.52 -8.68 -2.63
C THR A 22 4.64 -9.86 -2.19
N LEU A 23 4.81 -10.32 -0.95
CA LEU A 23 3.96 -11.37 -0.38
C LEU A 23 2.50 -10.91 -0.27
N TRP A 24 2.26 -9.67 0.17
CA TRP A 24 0.92 -9.11 0.23
C TRP A 24 0.28 -9.01 -1.15
N SER A 25 1.05 -8.60 -2.16
CA SER A 25 0.60 -8.63 -3.57
C SER A 25 0.14 -10.03 -3.98
N ALA A 26 0.91 -11.08 -3.65
CA ALA A 26 0.55 -12.45 -3.96
C ALA A 26 -0.76 -12.88 -3.26
N VAL A 27 -0.96 -12.48 -2.01
CA VAL A 27 -2.23 -12.70 -1.28
C VAL A 27 -3.40 -12.03 -1.98
N LEU A 28 -3.24 -10.76 -2.41
CA LEU A 28 -4.29 -10.04 -3.13
C LEU A 28 -4.59 -10.69 -4.49
N ILE A 29 -3.58 -11.12 -5.24
CA ILE A 29 -3.75 -11.86 -6.50
C ILE A 29 -4.53 -13.15 -6.25
N PHE A 30 -4.15 -13.92 -5.22
CA PHE A 30 -4.86 -15.14 -4.85
C PHE A 30 -6.34 -14.84 -4.57
N ARG A 31 -6.67 -13.83 -3.77
CA ARG A 31 -8.06 -13.43 -3.48
C ARG A 31 -8.83 -13.02 -4.73
N VAL A 32 -8.19 -12.29 -5.64
CA VAL A 32 -8.81 -11.88 -6.92
C VAL A 32 -9.09 -13.10 -7.81
N VAL A 33 -8.11 -14.01 -7.96
CA VAL A 33 -8.23 -15.19 -8.83
C VAL A 33 -9.24 -16.21 -8.29
N THR A 34 -9.25 -16.44 -6.99
CA THR A 34 -10.18 -17.40 -6.34
C THR A 34 -11.56 -16.80 -6.07
N ARG A 35 -11.82 -15.57 -6.55
CA ARG A 35 -13.03 -14.78 -6.28
C ARG A 35 -13.30 -14.61 -4.79
N ASP A 36 -12.23 -14.45 -4.03
CA ASP A 36 -12.20 -14.33 -2.58
C ASP A 36 -13.00 -15.44 -1.88
N PRO A 37 -12.34 -16.54 -1.50
CA PRO A 37 -13.01 -17.69 -0.87
C PRO A 37 -13.71 -17.34 0.44
N PHE A 38 -13.40 -16.17 1.01
CA PHE A 38 -14.02 -15.65 2.24
C PHE A 38 -15.25 -14.78 1.96
N SER A 39 -15.56 -14.48 0.68
CA SER A 39 -16.77 -13.74 0.33
C SER A 39 -17.96 -14.68 0.17
N SER A 40 -19.12 -14.24 0.64
CA SER A 40 -20.40 -14.94 0.49
C SER A 40 -21.48 -13.97 0.03
N GLN A 41 -22.69 -14.47 -0.29
CA GLN A 41 -23.83 -13.58 -0.57
C GLN A 41 -24.16 -12.68 0.62
N ALA A 42 -24.01 -13.18 1.86
CA ALA A 42 -24.23 -12.40 3.08
C ALA A 42 -23.08 -11.39 3.35
N TYR A 43 -21.85 -11.71 2.89
CA TYR A 43 -20.67 -10.87 3.06
C TYR A 43 -19.98 -10.67 1.70
N PRO A 44 -20.52 -9.80 0.84
CA PRO A 44 -19.95 -9.56 -0.48
C PRO A 44 -18.55 -8.98 -0.36
N LEU A 45 -17.70 -9.30 -1.34
CA LEU A 45 -16.36 -8.72 -1.42
C LEU A 45 -16.44 -7.20 -1.33
N GLN A 46 -15.64 -6.65 -0.43
CA GLN A 46 -15.59 -5.21 -0.15
C GLN A 46 -14.14 -4.75 -0.18
N ASP A 47 -13.92 -3.56 -0.70
CA ASP A 47 -12.63 -2.89 -0.71
C ASP A 47 -12.83 -1.40 -0.49
N VAL A 48 -11.86 -0.74 0.16
CA VAL A 48 -11.85 0.71 0.36
C VAL A 48 -10.68 1.28 -0.42
N PHE A 49 -10.99 2.07 -1.43
CA PHE A 49 -9.97 2.71 -2.25
C PHE A 49 -10.29 4.21 -2.37
N LEU A 50 -9.28 5.08 -2.18
CA LEU A 50 -9.44 6.54 -2.15
C LEU A 50 -10.53 7.04 -1.16
N GLY A 51 -10.73 6.33 -0.04
CA GLY A 51 -11.75 6.69 0.95
C GLY A 51 -13.18 6.31 0.55
N VAL A 52 -13.37 5.66 -0.59
CA VAL A 52 -14.67 5.17 -1.07
C VAL A 52 -14.73 3.66 -0.94
N LYS A 53 -15.86 3.17 -0.45
CA LYS A 53 -16.12 1.74 -0.30
C LYS A 53 -16.73 1.18 -1.58
N PHE A 54 -16.08 0.16 -2.13
CA PHE A 54 -16.51 -0.55 -3.32
C PHE A 54 -16.98 -1.96 -2.99
N TYR A 55 -17.85 -2.51 -3.84
CA TYR A 55 -18.45 -3.83 -3.67
C TYR A 55 -18.37 -4.64 -4.96
N GLY A 56 -18.39 -5.98 -4.83
CA GLY A 56 -18.51 -6.91 -5.94
C GLY A 56 -17.40 -6.73 -6.99
N ARG A 57 -17.77 -6.57 -8.26
CA ARG A 57 -16.81 -6.46 -9.38
C ARG A 57 -15.86 -5.28 -9.26
N VAL A 58 -16.34 -4.14 -8.76
CA VAL A 58 -15.48 -2.96 -8.60
C VAL A 58 -14.45 -3.20 -7.50
N ALA A 59 -14.84 -3.84 -6.39
CA ALA A 59 -13.91 -4.24 -5.34
C ALA A 59 -12.84 -5.21 -5.86
N HIS A 60 -13.18 -6.14 -6.76
CA HIS A 60 -12.19 -7.01 -7.43
C HIS A 60 -11.18 -6.22 -8.27
N ILE A 61 -11.66 -5.22 -9.02
CA ILE A 61 -10.80 -4.38 -9.85
C ILE A 61 -9.86 -3.55 -8.97
N THR A 62 -10.37 -2.91 -7.92
CA THR A 62 -9.54 -2.13 -6.99
C THR A 62 -8.51 -2.99 -6.29
N MET A 63 -8.85 -4.19 -5.84
CA MET A 63 -7.91 -5.17 -5.28
C MET A 63 -6.84 -5.60 -6.28
N ALA A 64 -7.20 -5.83 -7.55
CA ALA A 64 -6.25 -6.17 -8.60
C ALA A 64 -5.26 -5.01 -8.84
N ILE A 65 -5.74 -3.78 -8.87
CA ILE A 65 -4.90 -2.57 -8.99
C ILE A 65 -3.95 -2.48 -7.79
N GLN A 66 -4.43 -2.66 -6.57
CA GLN A 66 -3.60 -2.66 -5.37
C GLN A 66 -2.55 -3.78 -5.41
N ALA A 67 -2.91 -4.98 -5.85
CA ALA A 67 -1.96 -6.08 -6.02
C ALA A 67 -0.81 -5.72 -6.96
N ILE A 68 -1.12 -5.10 -8.11
CA ILE A 68 -0.12 -4.64 -9.07
C ILE A 68 0.79 -3.57 -8.43
N ILE A 69 0.21 -2.60 -7.72
CA ILE A 69 0.98 -1.55 -7.05
C ILE A 69 1.91 -2.13 -5.98
N TYR A 70 1.40 -3.01 -5.10
CA TYR A 70 2.24 -3.66 -4.08
C TYR A 70 3.34 -4.53 -4.69
N GLY A 71 3.04 -5.27 -5.76
CA GLY A 71 4.04 -6.05 -6.49
C GLY A 71 5.11 -5.16 -7.11
N ALA A 72 4.70 -4.12 -7.82
CA ALA A 72 5.62 -3.19 -8.47
C ALA A 72 6.53 -2.49 -7.45
N LEU A 73 5.98 -1.91 -6.39
CA LEU A 73 6.80 -1.25 -5.37
C LEU A 73 7.74 -2.23 -4.65
N GLY A 74 7.26 -3.42 -4.32
CA GLY A 74 8.07 -4.45 -3.67
C GLY A 74 9.24 -4.89 -4.57
N ILE A 75 8.97 -5.24 -5.82
CA ILE A 75 10.00 -5.61 -6.81
C ILE A 75 10.95 -4.44 -7.07
N GLY A 76 10.43 -3.22 -7.22
CA GLY A 76 11.25 -2.02 -7.44
C GLY A 76 12.26 -1.80 -6.32
N ILE A 77 11.85 -1.96 -5.05
CA ILE A 77 12.75 -1.85 -3.89
C ILE A 77 13.74 -3.03 -3.85
N LEU A 78 13.30 -4.27 -4.11
CA LEU A 78 14.19 -5.45 -4.15
C LEU A 78 15.27 -5.33 -5.22
N LEU A 79 14.95 -4.71 -6.36
CA LEU A 79 15.89 -4.44 -7.44
C LEU A 79 16.71 -3.15 -7.20
N HIS A 80 16.64 -2.56 -6.01
CA HIS A 80 17.34 -1.32 -5.64
C HIS A 80 17.01 -0.14 -6.57
N GLN A 81 15.77 -0.09 -7.06
CA GLN A 81 15.30 0.96 -7.96
C GLN A 81 14.63 2.09 -7.19
N ARG A 82 15.03 3.33 -7.43
CA ARG A 82 14.46 4.52 -6.76
C ARG A 82 12.97 4.70 -7.05
N TRP A 83 12.52 4.33 -8.25
CA TRP A 83 11.10 4.42 -8.59
C TRP A 83 10.20 3.58 -7.68
N GLY A 84 10.70 2.44 -7.16
CA GLY A 84 9.96 1.62 -6.20
C GLY A 84 9.68 2.36 -4.89
N LEU A 85 10.66 3.14 -4.38
CA LEU A 85 10.48 3.99 -3.20
C LEU A 85 9.51 5.14 -3.48
N ILE A 86 9.64 5.81 -4.63
CA ILE A 86 8.75 6.91 -5.03
C ILE A 86 7.31 6.39 -5.15
N LEU A 87 7.11 5.26 -5.82
CA LEU A 87 5.82 4.61 -5.94
C LEU A 87 5.25 4.26 -4.55
N GLY A 88 6.08 3.71 -3.65
CA GLY A 88 5.68 3.43 -2.28
C GLY A 88 5.22 4.67 -1.53
N LEU A 89 6.00 5.75 -1.58
CA LEU A 89 5.64 7.03 -0.93
C LEU A 89 4.31 7.58 -1.47
N LEU A 90 4.13 7.61 -2.78
CA LEU A 90 2.90 8.11 -3.40
C LEU A 90 1.69 7.24 -3.04
N TYR A 91 1.86 5.92 -3.08
CA TYR A 91 0.79 4.99 -2.76
C TYR A 91 0.37 5.07 -1.29
N PHE A 92 1.32 5.02 -0.33
CA PHE A 92 0.97 5.13 1.08
C PHE A 92 0.45 6.52 1.47
N ALA A 93 0.91 7.60 0.83
CA ALA A 93 0.31 8.91 0.99
C ALA A 93 -1.17 8.92 0.55
N GLN A 94 -1.49 8.33 -0.59
CA GLN A 94 -2.85 8.17 -1.07
C GLN A 94 -3.69 7.32 -0.10
N VAL A 95 -3.14 6.22 0.44
CA VAL A 95 -3.84 5.38 1.42
C VAL A 95 -4.15 6.14 2.71
N VAL A 96 -3.20 6.93 3.23
CA VAL A 96 -3.42 7.79 4.41
C VAL A 96 -4.55 8.79 4.15
N ILE A 97 -4.52 9.49 3.01
CA ILE A 97 -5.57 10.44 2.62
C ILE A 97 -6.92 9.70 2.54
N GLY A 98 -6.96 8.52 1.91
CA GLY A 98 -8.16 7.71 1.81
C GLY A 98 -8.74 7.32 3.18
N HIS A 99 -7.89 6.93 4.15
CA HIS A 99 -8.31 6.63 5.52
C HIS A 99 -8.92 7.86 6.22
N VAL A 100 -8.30 9.04 6.05
CA VAL A 100 -8.82 10.28 6.63
C VAL A 100 -10.19 10.62 6.02
N ILE A 101 -10.32 10.58 4.69
CA ILE A 101 -11.57 10.85 3.99
C ILE A 101 -12.65 9.88 4.46
N PHE A 102 -12.35 8.56 4.46
CA PHE A 102 -13.31 7.54 4.90
C PHE A 102 -13.76 7.76 6.33
N PHE A 103 -12.82 8.03 7.25
CA PHE A 103 -13.12 8.30 8.65
C PHE A 103 -14.05 9.51 8.81
N VAL A 104 -13.69 10.65 8.20
CA VAL A 104 -14.47 11.90 8.34
C VAL A 104 -15.87 11.76 7.73
N THR A 105 -16.00 11.10 6.58
CA THR A 105 -17.29 10.97 5.89
C THR A 105 -18.21 9.92 6.53
N ASN A 106 -17.68 8.94 7.24
CA ASN A 106 -18.46 7.82 7.77
C ASN A 106 -18.53 7.76 9.32
N PHE A 107 -17.90 8.69 10.01
CA PHE A 107 -17.82 8.69 11.49
C PHE A 107 -19.18 8.57 12.17
N ASN A 108 -20.19 9.27 11.66
CA ASN A 108 -21.55 9.31 12.23
C ASN A 108 -22.52 8.34 11.54
N VAL A 109 -22.05 7.42 10.70
CA VAL A 109 -22.91 6.48 9.96
C VAL A 109 -22.98 5.15 10.72
N PRO A 110 -24.11 4.81 11.40
CA PRO A 110 -24.19 3.61 12.26
C PRO A 110 -23.86 2.31 11.51
N SER A 111 -24.28 2.19 10.24
CA SER A 111 -24.00 1.02 9.41
C SER A 111 -22.51 0.84 9.07
N GLN A 112 -21.68 1.86 9.27
CA GLN A 112 -20.24 1.85 9.03
C GLN A 112 -19.40 1.77 10.32
N ALA A 113 -20.02 1.69 11.50
CA ALA A 113 -19.34 1.79 12.79
C ALA A 113 -18.15 0.81 12.95
N VAL A 114 -18.29 -0.43 12.47
CA VAL A 114 -17.20 -1.43 12.52
C VAL A 114 -16.03 -1.01 11.63
N HIS A 115 -16.33 -0.56 10.40
CA HIS A 115 -15.28 -0.14 9.46
C HIS A 115 -14.58 1.15 9.92
N VAL A 116 -15.31 2.09 10.53
CA VAL A 116 -14.74 3.29 11.13
C VAL A 116 -13.75 2.92 12.25
N LYS A 117 -14.08 1.94 13.11
CA LYS A 117 -13.17 1.44 14.14
C LYS A 117 -11.92 0.80 13.56
N ILE A 118 -12.07 -0.01 12.50
CA ILE A 118 -10.94 -0.63 11.80
C ILE A 118 -10.05 0.47 11.20
N THR A 119 -10.63 1.42 10.47
CA THR A 119 -9.91 2.55 9.87
C THR A 119 -9.18 3.41 10.92
N ALA A 120 -9.76 3.59 12.11
CA ALA A 120 -9.13 4.31 13.21
C ALA A 120 -7.86 3.60 13.74
N ILE A 121 -7.75 2.28 13.57
CA ILE A 121 -6.56 1.50 13.94
C ILE A 121 -5.58 1.45 12.77
N GLU A 122 -6.08 1.17 11.56
CA GLU A 122 -5.24 1.01 10.37
C GLU A 122 -4.60 2.34 9.92
N GLY A 123 -5.32 3.45 10.02
CA GLY A 123 -4.85 4.77 9.61
C GLY A 123 -3.51 5.18 10.24
N PRO A 124 -3.38 5.14 11.59
CA PRO A 124 -2.10 5.39 12.26
C PRO A 124 -0.98 4.44 11.83
N ILE A 125 -1.28 3.14 11.61
CA ILE A 125 -0.29 2.16 11.16
C ILE A 125 0.23 2.53 9.77
N VAL A 126 -0.67 2.84 8.84
CA VAL A 126 -0.31 3.25 7.47
C VAL A 126 0.46 4.56 7.47
N PHE A 127 0.08 5.51 8.34
CA PHE A 127 0.83 6.76 8.52
C PHE A 127 2.26 6.51 9.01
N LEU A 128 2.46 5.61 9.97
CA LEU A 128 3.79 5.22 10.44
C LEU A 128 4.62 4.55 9.34
N ILE A 129 4.01 3.74 8.49
CA ILE A 129 4.66 3.16 7.30
C ILE A 129 5.10 4.26 6.34
N LEU A 130 4.24 5.24 6.06
CA LEU A 130 4.58 6.37 5.20
C LEU A 130 5.74 7.18 5.78
N LEU A 131 5.69 7.49 7.08
CA LEU A 131 6.76 8.21 7.77
C LEU A 131 8.09 7.44 7.73
N TYR A 132 8.03 6.14 7.99
CA TYR A 132 9.18 5.24 7.88
C TYR A 132 9.79 5.29 6.47
N LEU A 133 8.97 5.11 5.43
CA LEU A 133 9.43 5.18 4.04
C LEU A 133 10.03 6.55 3.71
N TRP A 134 9.39 7.63 4.17
CA TRP A 134 9.91 8.99 3.98
C TRP A 134 11.29 9.18 4.60
N ILE A 135 11.49 8.75 5.84
CA ILE A 135 12.79 8.87 6.53
C ILE A 135 13.86 8.05 5.82
N ARG A 136 13.54 6.81 5.42
CA ARG A 136 14.48 5.89 4.78
C ARG A 136 14.82 6.25 3.33
N SER A 137 13.88 6.87 2.62
CA SER A 137 14.09 7.26 1.22
C SER A 137 14.89 8.57 1.06
N ARG A 138 14.85 9.46 2.05
CA ARG A 138 15.54 10.77 1.96
C ARG A 138 16.99 10.68 1.48
N PRO A 139 17.89 9.89 2.09
CA PRO A 139 19.28 9.81 1.65
C PRO A 139 19.43 9.24 0.23
N LEU A 140 18.50 8.37 -0.19
CA LEU A 140 18.53 7.72 -1.50
C LEU A 140 18.00 8.62 -2.62
N LEU A 141 17.17 9.62 -2.29
CA LEU A 141 16.55 10.53 -3.27
C LEU A 141 17.36 11.83 -3.43
N VAL A 142 18.06 12.30 -2.39
CA VAL A 142 18.78 13.60 -2.41
C VAL A 142 20.09 13.55 -3.17
N HIS A 143 20.76 12.40 -3.28
CA HIS A 143 22.06 12.29 -3.97
C HIS A 143 22.03 12.38 -5.51
N THR A 144 20.91 12.82 -6.10
CA THR A 144 20.74 12.91 -7.57
C THR A 144 21.02 14.31 -8.14
N SER A 145 21.32 15.29 -7.32
CA SER A 145 21.47 16.69 -7.76
C SER A 145 22.93 17.18 -7.83
N ARG A 146 23.87 16.25 -8.00
CA ARG A 146 25.28 16.64 -8.28
C ARG A 146 25.81 15.91 -9.51
#